data_a6cbb70794d9734431929ef4752964e6
#
_entry.id   a6cbb70794d9734431929ef4752964e6
#
_cell.length_a   1.000
_cell.length_b   1.000
_cell.length_c   1.000
_cell.angle_alpha   90.00
_cell.angle_beta   90.00
_cell.angle_gamma   90.00
#
_symmetry.space_group_name_H-M   'P 1'
#
loop_
_entity.id
_entity.type
_entity.pdbx_description
1 polymer ?
#
loop_
_entity_poly.entity_id
_entity_poly.type
_entity_poly.pdbx_seq_one_letter_code
_entity_poly.pdbx_strand_id
1 'polypeptide(L)'
;SQRDVVFGIVPLNQETLIGTTGLHRIDWVNRLAEFGIAITDKRFWNMGFGTEATKLTLKYAFEYLNLNRVSLSVYEYNKRAIHVYEKCGFVYEGRLRKARYLAGQYHDILIMSILSEEYFRR
;
A
#
# COMPACT_ATOMS: atom_id res chain seq x y z
N SER A 1 5.18 12.34 18.58
CA SER A 1 4.51 12.59 17.30
C SER A 1 3.96 11.30 16.74
N GLN A 2 2.87 11.39 16.00
CA GLN A 2 2.23 10.24 15.40
C GLN A 2 3.07 9.69 14.24
N ARG A 3 3.30 8.39 14.23
CA ARG A 3 4.09 7.73 13.18
C ARG A 3 3.27 6.76 12.34
N ASP A 4 2.03 6.51 12.70
CA ASP A 4 1.14 5.63 11.95
C ASP A 4 -0.22 6.27 11.81
N VAL A 5 -0.83 6.11 10.64
CA VAL A 5 -2.22 6.51 10.37
C VAL A 5 -2.90 5.32 9.72
N VAL A 6 -3.96 4.82 10.34
CA VAL A 6 -4.67 3.63 9.85
C VAL A 6 -6.14 3.97 9.67
N PHE A 7 -6.70 3.59 8.53
CA PHE A 7 -8.11 3.78 8.20
C PHE A 7 -8.80 2.43 8.04
N GLY A 8 -10.05 2.35 8.48
CA GLY A 8 -10.88 1.21 8.20
C GLY A 8 -11.47 1.33 6.79
N ILE A 9 -11.66 0.20 6.14
CA ILE A 9 -12.31 0.14 4.83
C ILE A 9 -13.73 -0.37 5.03
N VAL A 10 -14.71 0.47 4.70
CA VAL A 10 -16.13 0.13 4.82
C VAL A 10 -16.78 0.43 3.46
N PRO A 11 -17.36 -0.57 2.78
CA PRO A 11 -18.02 -0.32 1.51
C PRO A 11 -19.21 0.62 1.69
N LEU A 12 -19.50 1.40 0.66
CA LEU A 12 -20.68 2.25 0.67
C LEU A 12 -21.94 1.40 0.86
N ASN A 13 -22.90 1.94 1.63
CA ASN A 13 -24.17 1.29 1.92
C ASN A 13 -24.04 0.04 2.79
N GLN A 14 -22.90 -0.14 3.45
CA GLN A 14 -22.69 -1.21 4.41
C GLN A 14 -22.10 -0.63 5.68
N GLU A 15 -22.21 -1.38 6.77
CA GLU A 15 -21.68 -0.94 8.06
C GLU A 15 -20.51 -1.80 8.53
N THR A 16 -20.14 -2.81 7.74
CA THR A 16 -19.15 -3.78 8.14
C THR A 16 -17.77 -3.38 7.66
N LEU A 17 -16.81 -3.41 8.57
CA LEU A 17 -15.41 -3.21 8.26
C LEU A 17 -14.90 -4.43 7.50
N ILE A 18 -14.30 -4.22 6.31
CA ILE A 18 -13.78 -5.33 5.50
C ILE A 18 -12.26 -5.37 5.45
N GLY A 19 -11.60 -4.37 6.02
CA GLY A 19 -10.14 -4.33 6.03
C GLY A 19 -9.62 -3.01 6.54
N THR A 20 -8.31 -2.83 6.41
CA THR A 20 -7.63 -1.60 6.81
C THR A 20 -6.62 -1.18 5.76
N THR A 21 -6.34 0.12 5.74
CA THR A 21 -5.30 0.69 4.89
C THR A 21 -4.60 1.78 5.70
N GLY A 22 -3.33 2.00 5.45
CA GLY A 22 -2.65 3.01 6.25
C GLY A 22 -1.25 3.34 5.81
N LEU A 23 -0.69 4.27 6.54
CA LEU A 23 0.69 4.73 6.40
C LEU A 23 1.38 4.48 7.72
N HIS A 24 2.56 3.87 7.65
CA HIS A 24 3.30 3.42 8.83
C HIS A 24 4.71 4.00 8.82
N ARG A 25 5.30 4.09 10.01
CA ARG A 25 6.68 4.57 10.18
C ARG A 25 6.90 5.90 9.47
N ILE A 26 5.95 6.82 9.66
CA ILE A 26 6.04 8.14 9.04
C ILE A 26 7.26 8.86 9.56
N ASP A 27 8.11 9.30 8.64
CA ASP A 27 9.29 10.10 8.94
C ASP A 27 8.98 11.52 8.47
N TRP A 28 8.66 12.39 9.42
CA TRP A 28 8.23 13.76 9.10
C TRP A 28 9.38 14.62 8.59
N VAL A 29 10.61 14.27 8.97
CA VAL A 29 11.80 15.03 8.54
C VAL A 29 12.12 14.71 7.08
N ASN A 30 12.16 13.44 6.74
CA ASN A 30 12.42 12.99 5.37
C ASN A 30 11.17 12.91 4.51
N ARG A 31 10.00 13.14 5.09
CA ARG A 31 8.72 13.19 4.41
C ARG A 31 8.42 11.90 3.65
N LEU A 32 8.51 10.78 4.35
CA LEU A 32 8.24 9.47 3.76
C LEU A 32 7.46 8.58 4.73
N ALA A 33 6.85 7.54 4.18
CA ALA A 33 6.12 6.55 4.96
C ALA A 33 6.05 5.22 4.20
N GLU A 34 5.69 4.16 4.92
CA GLU A 34 5.42 2.85 4.34
C GLU A 34 3.91 2.65 4.24
N PHE A 35 3.45 2.15 3.12
CA PHE A 35 2.04 1.88 2.87
C PHE A 35 1.70 0.43 3.22
N GLY A 36 0.53 0.21 3.82
CA GLY A 36 0.02 -1.11 4.08
C GLY A 36 -1.47 -1.19 3.82
N ILE A 37 -1.96 -2.34 3.37
CA ILE A 37 -3.37 -2.59 3.14
C ILE A 37 -3.66 -4.08 3.37
N ALA A 38 -4.82 -4.36 3.95
CA ALA A 38 -5.31 -5.73 4.09
C ALA A 38 -6.83 -5.71 3.98
N ILE A 39 -7.35 -6.44 2.99
CA ILE A 39 -8.79 -6.71 2.91
C ILE A 39 -8.98 -8.11 3.43
N THR A 40 -9.48 -8.21 4.66
CA THR A 40 -9.57 -9.48 5.37
C THR A 40 -10.81 -10.30 5.01
N ASP A 41 -11.85 -9.64 4.50
CA ASP A 41 -13.06 -10.34 4.06
C ASP A 41 -12.91 -10.72 2.58
N LYS A 42 -12.69 -12.00 2.32
CA LYS A 42 -12.42 -12.50 0.97
C LYS A 42 -13.56 -12.26 -0.01
N ARG A 43 -14.78 -12.07 0.48
CA ARG A 43 -15.94 -11.79 -0.37
C ARG A 43 -15.78 -10.49 -1.15
N PHE A 44 -14.91 -9.59 -0.66
CA PHE A 44 -14.70 -8.29 -1.28
C PHE A 44 -13.41 -8.22 -2.09
N TRP A 45 -12.74 -9.35 -2.29
CA TRP A 45 -11.55 -9.40 -3.15
C TRP A 45 -11.96 -9.27 -4.61
N ASN A 46 -11.10 -8.67 -5.42
CA ASN A 46 -11.30 -8.47 -6.87
C ASN A 46 -12.52 -7.63 -7.22
N MET A 47 -12.93 -6.74 -6.31
CA MET A 47 -14.06 -5.84 -6.53
C MET A 47 -13.65 -4.37 -6.60
N GLY A 48 -12.35 -4.10 -6.69
CA GLY A 48 -11.85 -2.74 -6.81
C GLY A 48 -11.62 -2.00 -5.50
N PHE A 49 -11.97 -2.60 -4.35
CA PHE A 49 -11.78 -1.93 -3.06
C PHE A 49 -10.31 -1.69 -2.74
N GLY A 50 -9.43 -2.64 -3.08
CA GLY A 50 -8.00 -2.47 -2.84
C GLY A 50 -7.43 -1.31 -3.64
N THR A 51 -7.80 -1.20 -4.91
CA THR A 51 -7.36 -0.11 -5.76
C THR A 51 -7.86 1.24 -5.25
N GLU A 52 -9.15 1.31 -4.92
CA GLU A 52 -9.75 2.55 -4.43
C GLU A 52 -9.15 2.99 -3.10
N ALA A 53 -9.01 2.06 -2.15
CA ALA A 53 -8.42 2.36 -0.85
C ALA A 53 -6.96 2.80 -0.97
N THR A 54 -6.21 2.17 -1.88
CA THR A 54 -4.82 2.55 -2.13
C THR A 54 -4.75 3.98 -2.66
N LYS A 55 -5.60 4.30 -3.65
CA LYS A 55 -5.64 5.66 -4.21
C LYS A 55 -6.01 6.71 -3.17
N LEU A 56 -6.98 6.42 -2.31
CA LEU A 56 -7.39 7.34 -1.26
C LEU A 56 -6.29 7.54 -0.23
N THR A 57 -5.56 6.47 0.11
CA THR A 57 -4.47 6.57 1.07
C THR A 57 -3.31 7.40 0.50
N LEU A 58 -3.01 7.22 -0.80
CA LEU A 58 -1.98 8.03 -1.45
C LEU A 58 -2.39 9.50 -1.53
N LYS A 59 -3.66 9.76 -1.79
CA LYS A 59 -4.17 11.13 -1.77
C LYS A 59 -3.94 11.77 -0.40
N TYR A 60 -4.24 11.05 0.66
CA TYR A 60 -4.02 11.54 2.01
C TYR A 60 -2.52 11.81 2.26
N ALA A 61 -1.67 10.88 1.85
CA ALA A 61 -0.22 11.00 2.05
C ALA A 61 0.35 12.25 1.35
N PHE A 62 0.02 12.45 0.09
CA PHE A 62 0.64 13.51 -0.71
C PHE A 62 -0.08 14.84 -0.61
N GLU A 63 -1.41 14.84 -0.52
CA GLU A 63 -2.17 16.10 -0.53
C GLU A 63 -2.43 16.66 0.86
N TYR A 64 -2.53 15.81 1.88
CA TYR A 64 -2.81 16.27 3.25
C TYR A 64 -1.59 16.22 4.16
N LEU A 65 -0.81 15.15 4.09
CA LEU A 65 0.37 15.02 4.94
C LEU A 65 1.62 15.61 4.31
N ASN A 66 1.56 15.96 3.04
CA ASN A 66 2.68 16.57 2.33
C ASN A 66 3.93 15.70 2.32
N LEU A 67 3.75 14.38 2.21
CA LEU A 67 4.87 13.46 2.11
C LEU A 67 5.48 13.52 0.71
N ASN A 68 6.73 13.09 0.59
CA ASN A 68 7.43 13.08 -0.70
C ASN A 68 7.59 11.67 -1.26
N ARG A 69 7.53 10.66 -0.42
CA ARG A 69 7.77 9.28 -0.83
C ARG A 69 6.89 8.32 -0.03
N VAL A 70 6.26 7.39 -0.71
CA VAL A 70 5.52 6.29 -0.08
C VAL A 70 6.04 4.99 -0.67
N SER A 71 6.48 4.06 0.18
CA SER A 71 7.00 2.77 -0.26
C SER A 71 6.17 1.64 0.32
N LEU A 72 6.34 0.46 -0.25
CA LEU A 72 5.69 -0.75 0.26
C LEU A 72 6.57 -1.96 -0.02
N SER A 73 6.30 -3.04 0.72
CA SER A 73 6.90 -4.34 0.47
C SER A 73 5.77 -5.28 0.06
N VAL A 74 6.04 -6.15 -0.91
CA VAL A 74 5.07 -7.13 -1.37
C VAL A 74 5.79 -8.42 -1.73
N TYR A 75 5.18 -9.56 -1.40
CA TYR A 75 5.75 -10.86 -1.76
C TYR A 75 5.68 -11.07 -3.26
N GLU A 76 6.75 -11.59 -3.86
CA GLU A 76 6.83 -11.74 -5.32
C GLU A 76 5.71 -12.59 -5.91
N TYR A 77 5.17 -13.53 -5.13
CA TYR A 77 4.09 -14.39 -5.60
C TYR A 77 2.70 -13.74 -5.52
N ASN A 78 2.59 -12.59 -4.87
CA ASN A 78 1.29 -11.92 -4.73
C ASN A 78 1.02 -11.04 -5.96
N LYS A 79 0.74 -11.70 -7.09
CA LYS A 79 0.58 -11.02 -8.37
C LYS A 79 -0.59 -10.04 -8.38
N ARG A 80 -1.67 -10.37 -7.67
CA ARG A 80 -2.84 -9.50 -7.59
C ARG A 80 -2.50 -8.18 -6.92
N ALA A 81 -1.80 -8.22 -5.79
CA ALA A 81 -1.41 -7.00 -5.08
C ALA A 81 -0.45 -6.16 -5.91
N ILE A 82 0.54 -6.80 -6.54
CA ILE A 82 1.49 -6.11 -7.40
C ILE A 82 0.76 -5.36 -8.50
N HIS A 83 -0.22 -6.02 -9.14
CA HIS A 83 -1.00 -5.39 -10.21
C HIS A 83 -1.78 -4.16 -9.71
N VAL A 84 -2.38 -4.26 -8.52
CA VAL A 84 -3.08 -3.13 -7.91
C VAL A 84 -2.13 -1.96 -7.67
N TYR A 85 -0.96 -2.25 -7.14
CA TYR A 85 0.02 -1.19 -6.84
C TYR A 85 0.53 -0.52 -8.11
N GLU A 86 0.79 -1.31 -9.15
CA GLU A 86 1.19 -0.76 -10.45
C GLU A 86 0.11 0.16 -11.02
N LYS A 87 -1.15 -0.26 -10.93
CA LYS A 87 -2.27 0.57 -11.39
C LYS A 87 -2.37 1.88 -10.62
N CYS A 88 -1.95 1.90 -9.37
CA CYS A 88 -1.99 3.10 -8.54
C CYS A 88 -0.76 3.98 -8.70
N GLY A 89 0.20 3.57 -9.52
CA GLY A 89 1.36 4.38 -9.83
C GLY A 89 2.64 4.01 -9.12
N PHE A 90 2.62 2.94 -8.31
CA PHE A 90 3.84 2.46 -7.68
C PHE A 90 4.81 1.92 -8.74
N VAL A 91 6.08 2.18 -8.54
CA VAL A 91 7.16 1.77 -9.42
C VAL A 91 8.02 0.74 -8.70
N TYR A 92 8.46 -0.29 -9.44
CA TYR A 92 9.38 -1.29 -8.91
C TYR A 92 10.71 -0.61 -8.56
N GLU A 93 11.20 -0.88 -7.36
CA GLU A 93 12.41 -0.23 -6.87
C GLU A 93 13.53 -1.22 -6.54
N GLY A 94 13.18 -2.35 -5.97
CA GLY A 94 14.20 -3.30 -5.57
C GLY A 94 13.62 -4.63 -5.13
N ARG A 95 14.54 -5.53 -4.76
CA ARG A 95 14.21 -6.90 -4.42
C ARG A 95 15.07 -7.37 -3.25
N LEU A 96 14.44 -7.94 -2.24
CA LEU A 96 15.13 -8.61 -1.14
C LEU A 96 15.11 -10.10 -1.45
N ARG A 97 16.28 -10.65 -1.75
CA ARG A 97 16.38 -12.05 -2.20
C ARG A 97 16.13 -13.00 -1.05
N LYS A 98 15.23 -13.99 -1.24
CA LYS A 98 14.93 -15.06 -0.30
C LYS A 98 14.61 -14.55 1.10
N ALA A 99 13.83 -13.48 1.17
CA ALA A 99 13.50 -12.83 2.43
C ALA A 99 12.18 -13.34 3.03
N ARG A 100 11.50 -14.25 2.36
CA ARG A 100 10.25 -14.85 2.83
C ARG A 100 10.32 -16.37 2.72
N TYR A 101 10.11 -17.05 3.84
CA TYR A 101 10.03 -18.52 3.85
C TYR A 101 8.57 -18.93 3.98
N LEU A 102 8.06 -19.71 3.03
CA LEU A 102 6.68 -20.13 3.04
C LEU A 102 6.57 -21.53 2.43
N ALA A 103 5.95 -22.44 3.17
CA ALA A 103 5.66 -23.80 2.68
C ALA A 103 6.90 -24.52 2.12
N GLY A 104 8.03 -24.41 2.81
CA GLY A 104 9.25 -25.07 2.42
C GLY A 104 10.03 -24.39 1.29
N GLN A 105 9.61 -23.21 0.85
CA GLN A 105 10.28 -22.50 -0.23
C GLN A 105 10.63 -21.07 0.18
N TYR A 106 11.71 -20.57 -0.40
CA TYR A 106 12.10 -19.18 -0.21
C TYR A 106 11.56 -18.35 -1.37
N HIS A 107 11.10 -17.14 -1.03
CA HIS A 107 10.56 -16.19 -1.98
C HIS A 107 11.21 -14.84 -1.76
N ASP A 108 11.24 -14.04 -2.82
CA ASP A 108 11.74 -12.68 -2.71
C ASP A 108 10.64 -11.74 -2.24
N ILE A 109 11.07 -10.64 -1.62
CA ILE A 109 10.19 -9.52 -1.28
C ILE A 109 10.54 -8.40 -2.24
N LEU A 110 9.52 -7.87 -2.93
CA LEU A 110 9.68 -6.75 -3.83
C LEU A 110 9.43 -5.45 -3.09
N ILE A 111 10.22 -4.44 -3.40
CA ILE A 111 10.03 -3.10 -2.88
C ILE A 111 9.52 -2.23 -4.01
N MET A 112 8.42 -1.52 -3.75
CA MET A 112 7.83 -0.58 -4.69
C MET A 112 7.67 0.77 -4.00
N SER A 113 7.65 1.83 -4.79
CA SER A 113 7.50 3.18 -4.25
C SER A 113 6.82 4.09 -5.24
N ILE A 114 6.30 5.20 -4.72
CA ILE A 114 5.79 6.29 -5.53
C ILE A 114 6.24 7.60 -4.91
N LEU A 115 6.70 8.51 -5.75
CA LEU A 115 7.15 9.83 -5.32
C LEU A 115 6.05 10.86 -5.55
N SER A 116 6.09 11.92 -4.75
CA SER A 116 5.14 13.03 -4.85
C SER A 116 5.05 13.56 -6.28
N GLU A 117 6.19 13.77 -6.95
CA GLU A 117 6.19 14.28 -8.31
C GLU A 117 5.51 13.33 -9.29
N GLU A 118 5.63 12.03 -9.06
CA GLU A 118 4.95 11.02 -9.88
C GLU A 118 3.45 11.04 -9.64
N TYR A 119 3.05 11.18 -8.38
CA TYR A 119 1.65 11.24 -8.01
C TYR A 119 0.94 12.44 -8.65
N PHE A 120 1.54 13.63 -8.56
CA PHE A 120 0.90 14.84 -9.05
C PHE A 120 0.97 14.98 -10.57
N ARG A 121 1.81 14.22 -11.24
CA ARG A 121 1.93 14.25 -12.68
C ARG A 121 0.81 13.47 -13.40
N ARG A 122 0.05 12.71 -12.65
CA ARG A 122 -0.96 11.79 -13.21
C ARG A 122 -2.21 12.50 -13.64
#